data_fe7bee50062cbd6195d911b03cfbdb9d
#
_entry.id   fe7bee50062cbd6195d911b03cfbdb9d
#
_cell.length_a   1.000
_cell.length_b   1.000
_cell.length_c   1.000
_cell.angle_alpha   90.00
_cell.angle_beta   90.00
_cell.angle_gamma   90.00
#
_symmetry.space_group_name_H-M   'P 1'
#
loop_
_entity.id
_entity.type
_entity.pdbx_description
1 polymer ?
#
loop_
_entity_poly.entity_id
_entity_poly.type
_entity_poly.pdbx_seq_one_letter_code
_entity_poly.pdbx_strand_id
1 'polypeptide(L)'
;MREKVYISGQISGLPYNVAYNKFRDAEIAVNEWADAVNPMMLDVTMHPSHDEPEWCDYMLTDLDILMRQCTGIYMLRDWRQSKGARIEHAIAEIMEMAIYYEATR
;
A
#
# COMPACT_ATOMS: atom_id res chain seq x y z
N MET A 1 -12.16 14.79 11.15
CA MET A 1 -11.88 13.42 10.67
C MET A 1 -10.43 13.29 10.27
N ARG A 2 -9.82 12.19 10.63
CA ARG A 2 -8.43 11.93 10.24
C ARG A 2 -8.37 11.49 8.78
N GLU A 3 -7.27 11.80 8.11
CA GLU A 3 -7.01 11.24 6.79
C GLU A 3 -6.91 9.74 6.86
N LYS A 4 -7.29 9.08 5.77
CA LYS A 4 -7.06 7.65 5.59
C LYS A 4 -5.91 7.50 4.60
N VAL A 5 -4.80 6.93 5.06
CA VAL A 5 -3.53 6.93 4.32
C VAL A 5 -3.09 5.50 4.04
N TYR A 6 -2.94 5.18 2.76
CA TYR A 6 -2.52 3.87 2.28
C TYR A 6 -1.00 3.76 2.33
N ILE A 7 -0.49 2.64 2.83
CA ILE A 7 0.96 2.39 2.90
C ILE A 7 1.39 1.60 1.67
N SER A 8 2.35 2.13 0.93
CA SER A 8 2.81 1.55 -0.33
C SER A 8 4.32 1.29 -0.30
N GLY A 9 4.74 0.09 -0.70
CA GLY A 9 6.15 -0.29 -0.72
C GLY A 9 6.33 -1.69 -1.28
N GLN A 10 7.57 -2.18 -1.25
CA GLN A 10 7.88 -3.49 -1.78
C GLN A 10 7.38 -4.60 -0.86
N ILE A 11 6.66 -5.56 -1.43
CA ILE A 11 6.23 -6.80 -0.76
C ILE A 11 6.85 -7.99 -1.49
N SER A 12 6.60 -8.10 -2.81
CA SER A 12 7.12 -9.19 -3.62
C SER A 12 8.66 -9.17 -3.66
N GLY A 13 9.25 -10.33 -3.54
CA GLY A 13 10.71 -10.44 -3.55
C GLY A 13 11.35 -10.32 -2.17
N LEU A 14 10.58 -9.97 -1.15
CA LEU A 14 11.06 -9.94 0.23
C LEU A 14 10.57 -11.17 0.99
N PRO A 15 11.34 -11.66 1.98
CA PRO A 15 10.80 -12.64 2.91
C PRO A 15 9.55 -12.09 3.60
N TYR A 16 8.56 -12.95 3.84
CA TYR A 16 7.27 -12.53 4.39
C TYR A 16 7.42 -11.75 5.69
N ASN A 17 8.24 -12.24 6.60
CA ASN A 17 8.44 -11.58 7.90
C ASN A 17 9.09 -10.20 7.77
N VAL A 18 9.97 -10.03 6.79
CA VAL A 18 10.61 -8.73 6.53
C VAL A 18 9.57 -7.72 6.02
N ALA A 19 8.78 -8.12 5.05
CA ALA A 19 7.70 -7.28 4.53
C ALA A 19 6.68 -6.96 5.63
N TYR A 20 6.24 -7.97 6.38
CA TYR A 20 5.28 -7.80 7.46
C TYR A 20 5.73 -6.77 8.48
N ASN A 21 6.97 -6.90 8.96
CA ASN A 21 7.51 -6.00 9.98
C ASN A 21 7.66 -4.58 9.46
N LYS A 22 8.10 -4.44 8.22
CA LYS A 22 8.27 -3.14 7.58
C LYS A 22 6.93 -2.38 7.47
N PHE A 23 5.90 -3.07 7.01
CA PHE A 23 4.57 -2.46 6.87
C PHE A 23 3.92 -2.20 8.23
N ARG A 24 4.15 -3.07 9.20
CA ARG A 24 3.65 -2.86 10.55
C ARG A 24 4.29 -1.63 11.21
N ASP A 25 5.61 -1.46 11.06
CA ASP A 25 6.30 -0.30 11.61
C ASP A 25 5.77 0.99 10.98
N ALA A 26 5.52 0.97 9.66
CA ALA A 26 4.94 2.12 8.97
C ALA A 26 3.51 2.40 9.45
N GLU A 27 2.73 1.35 9.66
CA GLU A 27 1.36 1.48 10.19
C GLU A 27 1.35 2.18 11.54
N ILE A 28 2.24 1.77 12.44
CA ILE A 28 2.35 2.39 13.76
C ILE A 28 2.70 3.88 13.62
N ALA A 29 3.67 4.19 12.76
CA ALA A 29 4.10 5.58 12.56
C ALA A 29 2.98 6.44 11.97
N VAL A 30 2.31 5.96 10.94
CA VAL A 30 1.22 6.69 10.28
C VAL A 30 0.02 6.87 11.22
N ASN A 31 -0.27 5.87 12.05
CA ASN A 31 -1.41 5.94 12.97
C ASN A 31 -1.27 7.04 14.03
N GLU A 32 -0.10 7.61 14.18
CA GLU A 32 0.08 8.76 15.08
C GLU A 32 -0.62 10.02 14.56
N TRP A 33 -0.84 10.12 13.23
CA TRP A 33 -1.40 11.34 12.62
C TRP A 33 -2.51 11.08 11.59
N ALA A 34 -2.78 9.81 11.23
CA ALA A 34 -3.80 9.45 10.25
C ALA A 34 -4.31 8.04 10.56
N ASP A 35 -5.30 7.59 9.81
CA ASP A 35 -5.74 6.20 9.86
C ASP A 35 -4.99 5.43 8.78
N ALA A 36 -4.06 4.59 9.19
CA ALA A 36 -3.22 3.83 8.26
C ALA A 36 -4.00 2.67 7.64
N VAL A 37 -3.80 2.47 6.34
CA VAL A 37 -4.28 1.28 5.63
C VAL A 37 -3.06 0.45 5.25
N ASN A 38 -2.90 -0.69 5.91
CA ASN A 38 -1.80 -1.62 5.65
C ASN A 38 -2.29 -2.68 4.68
N PRO A 39 -1.77 -2.72 3.44
CA PRO A 39 -2.27 -3.65 2.42
C PRO A 39 -2.05 -5.11 2.80
N MET A 40 -1.10 -5.43 3.66
CA MET A 40 -0.87 -6.80 4.10
C MET A 40 -1.96 -7.31 5.04
N MET A 41 -2.84 -6.42 5.53
CA MET A 41 -3.96 -6.76 6.41
C MET A 41 -5.29 -6.80 5.67
N LEU A 42 -5.31 -6.58 4.35
CA LEU A 42 -6.53 -6.57 3.57
C LEU A 42 -6.89 -7.98 3.08
N ASP A 43 -8.18 -8.26 3.05
CA ASP A 43 -8.70 -9.47 2.41
C ASP A 43 -8.71 -9.27 0.90
N VAL A 44 -8.04 -10.15 0.17
CA VAL A 44 -7.89 -10.03 -1.28
C VAL A 44 -9.13 -10.58 -1.99
N THR A 45 -9.70 -9.76 -2.88
CA THR A 45 -10.80 -10.20 -3.75
C THR A 45 -10.19 -10.95 -4.93
N MET A 46 -10.40 -12.26 -4.94
CA MET A 46 -9.82 -13.13 -5.96
C MET A 46 -10.72 -13.26 -7.17
N HIS A 47 -10.11 -13.27 -8.35
CA HIS A 47 -10.86 -13.51 -9.58
C HIS A 47 -11.48 -14.92 -9.54
N PRO A 48 -12.75 -15.10 -10.01
CA PRO A 48 -13.43 -16.39 -9.91
C PRO A 48 -12.74 -17.57 -10.60
N SER A 49 -11.88 -17.30 -11.60
CA SER A 49 -11.17 -18.35 -12.32
C SER A 49 -9.85 -18.76 -11.65
N HIS A 50 -9.44 -18.08 -10.57
CA HIS A 50 -8.18 -18.36 -9.89
C HIS A 50 -8.40 -19.33 -8.74
N ASP A 51 -7.47 -20.27 -8.55
CA ASP A 51 -7.49 -21.19 -7.43
C ASP A 51 -6.90 -20.57 -6.14
N GLU A 52 -6.02 -19.61 -6.34
CA GLU A 52 -5.40 -18.86 -5.25
C GLU A 52 -5.14 -17.42 -5.75
N PRO A 53 -4.96 -16.45 -4.84
CA PRO A 53 -4.75 -15.06 -5.26
C PRO A 53 -3.49 -14.90 -6.09
N GLU A 54 -3.62 -14.18 -7.22
CA GLU A 54 -2.52 -13.82 -8.09
C GLU A 54 -2.16 -12.36 -7.90
N TRP A 55 -1.02 -11.94 -8.47
CA TRP A 55 -0.55 -10.57 -8.30
C TRP A 55 -1.60 -9.53 -8.69
N CYS A 56 -2.32 -9.76 -9.80
CA CYS A 56 -3.36 -8.83 -10.22
C CYS A 56 -4.54 -8.77 -9.24
N ASP A 57 -4.84 -9.87 -8.54
CA ASP A 57 -5.90 -9.84 -7.52
C ASP A 57 -5.49 -8.93 -6.35
N TYR A 58 -4.23 -9.01 -5.93
CA TYR A 58 -3.70 -8.11 -4.91
C TYR A 58 -3.75 -6.66 -5.37
N MET A 59 -3.28 -6.40 -6.60
CA MET A 59 -3.24 -5.03 -7.12
C MET A 59 -4.64 -4.42 -7.26
N LEU A 60 -5.59 -5.17 -7.79
CA LEU A 60 -6.95 -4.65 -7.95
C LEU A 60 -7.62 -4.38 -6.60
N THR A 61 -7.40 -5.25 -5.62
CA THR A 61 -7.89 -5.03 -4.26
C THR A 61 -7.27 -3.77 -3.67
N ASP A 62 -5.95 -3.64 -3.78
CA ASP A 62 -5.22 -2.51 -3.22
C ASP A 62 -5.60 -1.18 -3.88
N LEU A 63 -5.72 -1.18 -5.21
CA LEU A 63 -6.10 0.03 -5.95
C LEU A 63 -7.55 0.44 -5.64
N ASP A 64 -8.45 -0.53 -5.49
CA ASP A 64 -9.83 -0.23 -5.11
C ASP A 64 -9.88 0.51 -3.76
N ILE A 65 -9.16 0.00 -2.78
CA ILE A 65 -9.10 0.63 -1.45
C ILE A 65 -8.43 2.01 -1.54
N LEU A 66 -7.30 2.11 -2.23
CA LEU A 66 -6.59 3.37 -2.39
C LEU A 66 -7.48 4.43 -3.03
N MET A 67 -8.13 4.08 -4.14
CA MET A 67 -8.90 5.04 -4.93
C MET A 67 -10.22 5.43 -4.28
N ARG A 68 -10.88 4.47 -3.61
CA ARG A 68 -12.22 4.72 -3.06
C ARG A 68 -12.23 5.19 -1.63
N GLN A 69 -11.24 4.79 -0.83
CA GLN A 69 -11.31 4.98 0.61
C GLN A 69 -10.21 5.86 1.18
N CYS A 70 -9.11 6.07 0.45
CA CYS A 70 -7.98 6.81 0.98
C CYS A 70 -7.90 8.22 0.40
N THR A 71 -7.37 9.14 1.20
CA THR A 71 -7.13 10.53 0.78
C THR A 71 -5.63 10.80 0.60
N GLY A 72 -4.79 9.87 1.05
CA GLY A 72 -3.35 10.00 0.94
C GLY A 72 -2.66 8.67 0.82
N ILE A 73 -1.38 8.72 0.47
CA ILE A 73 -0.53 7.55 0.32
C ILE A 73 0.81 7.83 1.01
N TYR A 74 1.34 6.82 1.70
CA TYR A 74 2.63 6.91 2.38
C TYR A 74 3.59 5.93 1.72
N MET A 75 4.60 6.46 1.03
CA MET A 75 5.55 5.68 0.24
C MET A 75 6.72 5.24 1.11
N LEU A 76 6.92 3.94 1.25
CA LEU A 76 8.09 3.39 1.93
C LEU A 76 9.33 3.65 1.08
N ARG A 77 10.50 3.71 1.72
CA ARG A 77 11.74 4.14 1.05
C ARG A 77 12.15 3.25 -0.14
N ASP A 78 11.69 2.00 -0.18
CA ASP A 78 12.00 1.05 -1.26
C ASP A 78 10.96 1.02 -2.38
N TRP A 79 10.03 1.96 -2.38
CA TRP A 79 8.87 1.91 -3.29
C TRP A 79 9.25 1.86 -4.77
N ARG A 80 10.37 2.49 -5.15
CA ARG A 80 10.79 2.52 -6.56
C ARG A 80 11.22 1.15 -7.07
N GLN A 81 11.52 0.23 -6.18
CA GLN A 81 11.90 -1.15 -6.52
C GLN A 81 10.70 -2.06 -6.67
N SER A 82 9.51 -1.57 -6.39
CA SER A 82 8.27 -2.33 -6.46
C SER A 82 7.41 -1.86 -7.62
N LYS A 83 7.11 -2.77 -8.54
CA LYS A 83 6.22 -2.46 -9.66
C LYS A 83 4.84 -2.02 -9.16
N GLY A 84 4.29 -2.73 -8.17
CA GLY A 84 2.99 -2.39 -7.58
C GLY A 84 3.00 -1.01 -6.93
N ALA A 85 4.03 -0.72 -6.13
CA ALA A 85 4.13 0.57 -5.46
C ALA A 85 4.28 1.72 -6.47
N ARG A 86 4.99 1.48 -7.57
CA ARG A 86 5.11 2.49 -8.64
C ARG A 86 3.77 2.79 -9.30
N ILE A 87 2.94 1.77 -9.49
CA ILE A 87 1.59 1.94 -10.04
C ILE A 87 0.74 2.74 -9.05
N GLU A 88 0.78 2.39 -7.77
CA GLU A 88 0.02 3.06 -6.73
C GLU A 88 0.44 4.53 -6.61
N HIS A 89 1.73 4.80 -6.68
CA HIS A 89 2.25 6.17 -6.66
C HIS A 89 1.72 6.98 -7.86
N ALA A 90 1.75 6.39 -9.06
CA ALA A 90 1.26 7.05 -10.27
C ALA A 90 -0.24 7.36 -10.17
N ILE A 91 -1.03 6.43 -9.66
CA ILE A 91 -2.46 6.64 -9.45
C ILE A 91 -2.68 7.78 -8.45
N ALA A 92 -1.94 7.80 -7.36
CA ALA A 92 -2.06 8.86 -6.36
C ALA A 92 -1.73 10.23 -6.94
N GLU A 93 -0.70 10.31 -7.79
CA GLU A 93 -0.34 11.55 -8.48
C GLU A 93 -1.47 12.02 -9.40
N ILE A 94 -1.99 11.12 -10.22
CA ILE A 94 -3.05 11.44 -11.18
C ILE A 94 -4.32 11.88 -10.46
N MET A 95 -4.63 11.26 -9.34
CA MET A 95 -5.81 11.60 -8.54
C MET A 95 -5.58 12.81 -7.61
N GLU A 96 -4.39 13.38 -7.64
CA GLU A 96 -4.04 14.55 -6.82
C GLU A 96 -4.19 14.27 -5.31
N MET A 97 -3.87 13.06 -4.90
CA MET A 97 -3.89 12.66 -3.50
C MET A 97 -2.69 13.26 -2.76
N ALA A 98 -2.81 13.39 -1.44
CA ALA A 98 -1.66 13.73 -0.62
C ALA A 98 -0.64 12.59 -0.67
N ILE A 99 0.63 12.90 -0.96
CA ILE A 99 1.68 11.90 -1.05
C ILE A 99 2.74 12.20 0.01
N TYR A 100 2.97 11.22 0.88
CA TYR A 100 3.96 11.30 1.93
C TYR A 100 5.07 10.28 1.65
N TYR A 101 6.29 10.58 2.04
CA TYR A 101 7.42 9.70 1.82
C TYR A 101 8.09 9.37 3.14
N GLU A 102 8.42 8.09 3.32
CA GLU A 102 9.22 7.67 4.46
C GLU A 102 10.60 8.33 4.38
N ALA A 103 11.06 8.87 5.50
CA ALA A 103 12.35 9.56 5.54
C ALA A 103 13.48 8.60 5.16
N THR A 104 14.36 9.06 4.27
CA THR A 104 15.58 8.33 3.89
C THR A 104 16.74 8.86 4.71
N ARG A 105 17.67 7.97 5.05
CA ARG A 105 18.87 8.34 5.79
C ARG A 105 20.11 7.98 4.98
#